data_48d4b3191802330d4157d64ef45112a7
#
_entry.id   48d4b3191802330d4157d64ef45112a7
#
_cell.length_a   1.000
_cell.length_b   1.000
_cell.length_c   1.000
_cell.angle_alpha   90.00
_cell.angle_beta   90.00
_cell.angle_gamma   90.00
#
_symmetry.space_group_name_H-M   'P 1'
#
loop_
_entity.id
_entity.type
_entity.pdbx_description
1 polymer ?
#
loop_
_entity_poly.entity_id
_entity_poly.type
_entity_poly.pdbx_seq_one_letter_code
_entity_poly.pdbx_strand_id
1 'polypeptide(L)'
;LYTCRRHCARRFPGVPLFLLGHSMGSFLVRTYLIRHPGTVDGAILMGTGHMRPGFLAVGKAFAAHEIRRLGAERPSSAVARLSFGAYNRTFAPNRTAFDWISANAANVDAYVADPLCGGNPTMGLFREMLRGLSFISRFEHLKRMDPATPVIFLSGSMDPVGEFGRGVRRAFRAFQKAGVRDAAMKLYPGLRHEILNEADRERIFGDLFQWMVQRIPGAAPTSEAPPHPASPAKSAASTRYPQ
;
A
#
# COMPACT_ATOMS: atom_id res chain seq x y z
N LEU A 1 -9.31 0.82 11.42
CA LEU A 1 -8.17 -0.05 11.73
C LEU A 1 -8.08 -0.37 13.23
N TYR A 2 -8.05 0.63 14.13
CA TYR A 2 -7.91 0.38 15.58
C TYR A 2 -9.03 -0.52 16.14
N THR A 3 -10.28 -0.27 15.75
CA THR A 3 -11.42 -1.11 16.15
C THR A 3 -11.27 -2.54 15.66
N CYS A 4 -10.87 -2.74 14.41
CA CYS A 4 -10.60 -4.07 13.84
C CYS A 4 -9.47 -4.78 14.59
N ARG A 5 -8.35 -4.07 14.84
CA ARG A 5 -7.23 -4.61 15.63
C ARG A 5 -7.68 -5.07 17.02
N ARG A 6 -8.47 -4.24 17.73
CA ARG A 6 -9.03 -4.62 19.05
C ARG A 6 -9.94 -5.85 18.98
N HIS A 7 -10.73 -5.95 17.93
CA HIS A 7 -11.57 -7.13 17.71
C HIS A 7 -10.72 -8.39 17.52
N CYS A 8 -9.70 -8.33 16.64
CA CYS A 8 -8.78 -9.45 16.42
C CYS A 8 -8.06 -9.86 17.70
N ALA A 9 -7.52 -8.90 18.47
CA ALA A 9 -6.82 -9.21 19.73
C ALA A 9 -7.71 -9.85 20.79
N ARG A 10 -9.01 -9.53 20.82
CA ARG A 10 -9.96 -10.19 21.71
C ARG A 10 -10.35 -11.58 21.20
N ARG A 11 -10.47 -11.74 19.89
CA ARG A 11 -10.88 -13.02 19.27
C ARG A 11 -9.74 -14.05 19.27
N PHE A 12 -8.50 -13.58 19.22
CA PHE A 12 -7.29 -14.39 19.15
C PHE A 12 -6.26 -13.90 20.18
N PRO A 13 -6.50 -14.14 21.50
CA PRO A 13 -5.58 -13.69 22.55
C PRO A 13 -4.23 -14.38 22.42
N GLY A 14 -3.14 -13.63 22.58
CA GLY A 14 -1.76 -14.15 22.48
C GLY A 14 -1.25 -14.41 21.07
N VAL A 15 -2.09 -14.26 20.03
CA VAL A 15 -1.64 -14.41 18.64
C VAL A 15 -1.04 -13.11 18.14
N PRO A 16 0.20 -13.13 17.58
CA PRO A 16 0.83 -11.94 17.01
C PRO A 16 0.00 -11.33 15.87
N LEU A 17 -0.12 -10.01 15.87
CA LEU A 17 -0.91 -9.25 14.91
C LEU A 17 -0.01 -8.36 14.04
N PHE A 18 0.03 -8.65 12.75
CA PHE A 18 0.72 -7.84 11.75
C PHE A 18 -0.28 -7.02 10.94
N LEU A 19 0.06 -5.75 10.66
CA LEU A 19 -0.72 -4.91 9.75
C LEU A 19 -0.04 -4.83 8.38
N LEU A 20 -0.73 -5.30 7.34
CA LEU A 20 -0.32 -5.08 5.95
C LEU A 20 -1.16 -3.97 5.33
N GLY A 21 -0.51 -3.00 4.71
CA GLY A 21 -1.15 -1.97 3.91
C GLY A 21 -0.52 -1.85 2.53
N HIS A 22 -1.35 -1.94 1.48
CA HIS A 22 -0.92 -1.71 0.10
C HIS A 22 -1.41 -0.35 -0.40
N SER A 23 -0.58 0.37 -1.14
CA SER A 23 -0.93 1.65 -1.76
C SER A 23 -1.44 2.66 -0.73
N MET A 24 -2.65 3.19 -0.89
CA MET A 24 -3.31 4.05 0.11
C MET A 24 -3.42 3.35 1.48
N GLY A 25 -3.60 2.03 1.52
CA GLY A 25 -3.58 1.25 2.75
C GLY A 25 -2.25 1.37 3.51
N SER A 26 -1.12 1.49 2.80
CA SER A 26 0.19 1.73 3.43
C SER A 26 0.27 3.08 4.14
N PHE A 27 -0.40 4.11 3.61
CA PHE A 27 -0.49 5.42 4.26
C PHE A 27 -1.38 5.37 5.51
N LEU A 28 -2.45 4.56 5.48
CA LEU A 28 -3.32 4.33 6.63
C LEU A 28 -2.58 3.55 7.73
N VAL A 29 -1.79 2.53 7.38
CA VAL A 29 -0.95 1.80 8.35
C VAL A 29 0.09 2.72 8.98
N ARG A 30 0.77 3.57 8.20
CA ARG A 30 1.70 4.58 8.75
C ARG A 30 1.01 5.55 9.69
N THR A 31 -0.19 6.01 9.36
CA THR A 31 -1.02 6.83 10.26
C THR A 31 -1.38 6.07 11.54
N TYR A 32 -1.68 4.78 11.40
CA TYR A 32 -1.98 3.90 12.54
C TYR A 32 -0.78 3.78 13.49
N LEU A 33 0.40 3.48 12.98
CA LEU A 33 1.63 3.36 13.78
C LEU A 33 1.95 4.64 14.57
N ILE A 34 1.65 5.82 14.00
CA ILE A 34 1.83 7.11 14.65
C ILE A 34 0.79 7.36 15.76
N ARG A 35 -0.47 6.93 15.54
CA ARG A 35 -1.58 7.21 16.46
C ARG A 35 -1.77 6.15 17.54
N HIS A 36 -1.30 4.93 17.28
CA HIS A 36 -1.48 3.77 18.15
C HIS A 36 -0.16 2.99 18.27
N PRO A 37 0.92 3.62 18.80
CA PRO A 37 2.23 2.98 18.91
C PRO A 37 2.17 1.74 19.78
N GLY A 38 3.00 0.74 19.48
CA GLY A 38 3.17 -0.48 20.29
C GLY A 38 1.94 -1.39 20.35
N THR A 39 0.98 -1.26 19.43
CA THR A 39 -0.26 -2.05 19.47
C THR A 39 -0.31 -3.20 18.46
N VAL A 40 0.73 -3.36 17.66
CA VAL A 40 0.89 -4.46 16.69
C VAL A 40 2.31 -5.01 16.76
N ASP A 41 2.47 -6.26 16.38
CA ASP A 41 3.74 -6.99 16.46
C ASP A 41 4.62 -6.75 15.22
N GLY A 42 4.07 -6.10 14.20
CA GLY A 42 4.81 -5.64 13.03
C GLY A 42 3.91 -4.99 11.98
N ALA A 43 4.54 -4.28 11.04
CA ALA A 43 3.84 -3.61 9.95
C ALA A 43 4.53 -3.83 8.60
N ILE A 44 3.73 -4.06 7.58
CA ILE A 44 4.14 -4.31 6.20
C ILE A 44 3.59 -3.18 5.33
N LEU A 45 4.48 -2.38 4.77
CA LEU A 45 4.16 -1.21 3.96
C LEU A 45 4.50 -1.50 2.50
N MET A 46 3.47 -1.79 1.71
CA MET A 46 3.62 -2.22 0.33
C MET A 46 3.17 -1.13 -0.65
N GLY A 47 3.93 -0.91 -1.73
CA GLY A 47 3.59 0.10 -2.74
C GLY A 47 3.45 1.52 -2.15
N THR A 48 4.24 1.82 -1.12
CA THR A 48 4.18 3.12 -0.42
C THR A 48 5.06 4.18 -1.09
N GLY A 49 4.80 5.45 -0.76
CA GLY A 49 5.61 6.58 -1.19
C GLY A 49 5.82 7.59 -0.08
N HIS A 50 6.72 8.56 -0.32
CA HIS A 50 6.94 9.68 0.58
C HIS A 50 7.10 10.96 -0.24
N MET A 51 6.03 11.73 -0.29
CA MET A 51 5.97 12.93 -1.13
C MET A 51 6.66 14.11 -0.46
N ARG A 52 7.27 14.96 -1.29
CA ARG A 52 7.94 16.18 -0.82
C ARG A 52 6.90 17.22 -0.37
N PRO A 53 7.18 18.05 0.67
CA PRO A 53 6.24 19.03 1.19
C PRO A 53 5.71 20.01 0.14
N GLY A 54 6.58 20.50 -0.75
CA GLY A 54 6.20 21.42 -1.83
C GLY A 54 5.18 20.81 -2.80
N PHE A 55 5.37 19.53 -3.19
CA PHE A 55 4.42 18.81 -4.03
C PHE A 55 3.07 18.64 -3.34
N LEU A 56 3.07 18.32 -2.05
CA LEU A 56 1.84 18.23 -1.26
C LEU A 56 1.12 19.58 -1.11
N ALA A 57 1.85 20.68 -1.00
CA ALA A 57 1.27 22.02 -0.95
C ALA A 57 0.53 22.37 -2.24
N VAL A 58 1.19 22.16 -3.39
CA VAL A 58 0.58 22.37 -4.71
C VAL A 58 -0.64 21.46 -4.92
N GLY A 59 -0.52 20.17 -4.60
CA GLY A 59 -1.63 19.21 -4.70
C GLY A 59 -2.84 19.62 -3.84
N LYS A 60 -2.62 20.11 -2.63
CA LYS A 60 -3.70 20.58 -1.74
C LYS A 60 -4.37 21.85 -2.29
N ALA A 61 -3.60 22.80 -2.83
CA ALA A 61 -4.15 24.00 -3.44
C ALA A 61 -5.00 23.64 -4.67
N PHE A 62 -4.52 22.73 -5.51
CA PHE A 62 -5.24 22.24 -6.67
C PHE A 62 -6.53 21.49 -6.27
N ALA A 63 -6.46 20.61 -5.27
CA ALA A 63 -7.64 19.92 -4.74
C ALA A 63 -8.68 20.90 -4.19
N ALA A 64 -8.24 21.94 -3.48
CA ALA A 64 -9.14 22.99 -2.97
C ALA A 64 -9.81 23.78 -4.11
N HIS A 65 -9.08 24.06 -5.18
CA HIS A 65 -9.65 24.71 -6.39
C HIS A 65 -10.72 23.82 -7.04
N GLU A 66 -10.40 22.54 -7.28
CA GLU A 66 -11.34 21.60 -7.90
C GLU A 66 -12.59 21.34 -7.04
N ILE A 67 -12.44 21.32 -5.71
CA ILE A 67 -13.59 21.19 -4.79
C ILE A 67 -14.51 22.42 -4.90
N ARG A 68 -13.97 23.62 -5.00
CA ARG A 68 -14.79 24.83 -5.19
C ARG A 68 -15.54 24.81 -6.53
N ARG A 69 -14.93 24.23 -7.56
CA ARG A 69 -15.49 24.15 -8.92
C ARG A 69 -16.51 23.03 -9.08
N LEU A 70 -16.25 21.84 -8.53
CA LEU A 70 -17.02 20.61 -8.80
C LEU A 70 -17.82 20.12 -7.59
N GLY A 71 -17.46 20.52 -6.37
CA GLY A 71 -17.93 19.90 -5.14
C GLY A 71 -17.03 18.73 -4.67
N ALA A 72 -17.11 18.41 -3.38
CA ALA A 72 -16.27 17.36 -2.76
C ALA A 72 -16.66 15.95 -3.18
N GLU A 73 -17.94 15.73 -3.50
CA GLU A 73 -18.50 14.40 -3.81
C GLU A 73 -18.23 13.95 -5.26
N ARG A 74 -17.76 14.86 -6.11
CA ARG A 74 -17.53 14.56 -7.52
C ARG A 74 -16.07 14.20 -7.78
N PRO A 75 -15.78 13.27 -8.72
CA PRO A 75 -14.45 13.03 -9.23
C PRO A 75 -14.01 14.16 -10.16
N SER A 76 -12.69 14.37 -10.31
CA SER A 76 -12.11 15.28 -11.28
C SER A 76 -11.30 14.51 -12.32
N SER A 77 -11.65 14.64 -13.58
CA SER A 77 -10.88 14.08 -14.70
C SER A 77 -9.48 14.70 -14.79
N ALA A 78 -9.33 15.98 -14.39
CA ALA A 78 -8.02 16.61 -14.33
C ALA A 78 -7.12 15.97 -13.28
N VAL A 79 -7.65 15.67 -12.08
CA VAL A 79 -6.91 14.95 -11.03
C VAL A 79 -6.57 13.54 -11.49
N ALA A 80 -7.51 12.79 -12.04
CA ALA A 80 -7.26 11.43 -12.55
C ALA A 80 -6.14 11.41 -13.60
N ARG A 81 -6.16 12.35 -14.57
CA ARG A 81 -5.15 12.46 -15.61
C ARG A 81 -3.78 12.87 -15.07
N LEU A 82 -3.71 13.80 -14.12
CA LEU A 82 -2.46 14.30 -13.55
C LEU A 82 -1.81 13.31 -12.56
N SER A 83 -2.60 12.42 -11.93
CA SER A 83 -2.12 11.36 -11.03
C SER A 83 -1.97 10.04 -11.79
N PHE A 84 -3.03 9.28 -11.94
CA PHE A 84 -2.97 7.91 -12.52
C PHE A 84 -2.54 7.91 -13.99
N GLY A 85 -3.00 8.89 -14.78
CA GLY A 85 -2.55 9.04 -16.17
C GLY A 85 -1.06 9.36 -16.28
N ALA A 86 -0.48 10.09 -15.33
CA ALA A 86 0.96 10.35 -15.29
C ALA A 86 1.75 9.07 -14.98
N TYR A 87 1.24 8.22 -14.06
CA TYR A 87 1.85 6.92 -13.76
C TYR A 87 1.89 6.02 -15.00
N ASN A 88 0.79 5.94 -15.72
CA ASN A 88 0.67 5.06 -16.88
C ASN A 88 1.54 5.48 -18.06
N ARG A 89 1.71 6.79 -18.32
CA ARG A 89 2.55 7.30 -19.42
C ARG A 89 4.00 6.83 -19.37
N THR A 90 4.51 6.50 -18.19
CA THR A 90 5.87 5.96 -18.03
C THR A 90 6.06 4.61 -18.71
N PHE A 91 4.98 3.90 -18.97
CA PHE A 91 5.00 2.55 -19.59
C PHE A 91 4.53 2.57 -21.05
N ALA A 92 4.59 3.74 -21.70
CA ALA A 92 4.24 3.83 -23.13
C ALA A 92 5.19 2.98 -24.01
N PRO A 93 4.67 2.35 -25.10
CA PRO A 93 3.27 2.37 -25.55
C PRO A 93 2.36 1.57 -24.60
N ASN A 94 1.25 2.20 -24.17
CA ASN A 94 0.33 1.58 -23.23
C ASN A 94 -0.66 0.65 -23.95
N ARG A 95 -0.94 -0.50 -23.36
CA ARG A 95 -1.97 -1.43 -23.78
C ARG A 95 -3.33 -1.07 -23.19
N THR A 96 -3.33 -0.57 -21.93
CA THR A 96 -4.52 -0.14 -21.18
C THR A 96 -4.27 1.19 -20.45
N ALA A 97 -5.27 1.70 -19.76
CA ALA A 97 -5.13 2.84 -18.85
C ALA A 97 -4.45 2.48 -17.51
N PHE A 98 -4.18 1.21 -17.26
CA PHE A 98 -3.74 0.69 -15.96
C PHE A 98 -2.46 -0.16 -16.02
N ASP A 99 -1.67 -0.07 -17.08
CA ASP A 99 -0.43 -0.86 -17.20
C ASP A 99 0.55 -0.58 -16.07
N TRP A 100 0.43 0.58 -15.42
CA TRP A 100 1.29 0.95 -14.29
C TRP A 100 1.10 0.09 -13.02
N ILE A 101 -0.01 -0.66 -12.91
CA ILE A 101 -0.30 -1.46 -11.70
C ILE A 101 0.51 -2.76 -11.66
N SER A 102 0.74 -3.40 -12.82
CA SER A 102 1.44 -4.69 -12.88
C SER A 102 2.19 -4.86 -14.18
N ALA A 103 3.32 -5.57 -14.16
CA ALA A 103 4.01 -6.07 -15.34
C ALA A 103 3.33 -7.33 -15.92
N ASN A 104 2.47 -8.00 -15.13
CA ASN A 104 1.68 -9.14 -15.55
C ASN A 104 0.41 -8.67 -16.29
N ALA A 105 0.38 -8.87 -17.61
CA ALA A 105 -0.75 -8.47 -18.45
C ALA A 105 -2.08 -9.10 -18.01
N ALA A 106 -2.08 -10.35 -17.57
CA ALA A 106 -3.29 -11.02 -17.08
C ALA A 106 -3.87 -10.37 -15.83
N ASN A 107 -3.00 -9.87 -14.91
CA ASN A 107 -3.45 -9.09 -13.75
C ASN A 107 -4.08 -7.75 -14.18
N VAL A 108 -3.45 -7.05 -15.13
CA VAL A 108 -4.00 -5.80 -15.67
C VAL A 108 -5.36 -6.03 -16.32
N ASP A 109 -5.51 -7.11 -17.09
CA ASP A 109 -6.78 -7.46 -17.74
C ASP A 109 -7.87 -7.78 -16.72
N ALA A 110 -7.54 -8.54 -15.68
CA ALA A 110 -8.47 -8.82 -14.58
C ALA A 110 -8.91 -7.54 -13.86
N TYR A 111 -7.97 -6.61 -13.60
CA TYR A 111 -8.27 -5.31 -13.00
C TYR A 111 -9.21 -4.46 -13.89
N VAL A 112 -8.97 -4.44 -15.20
CA VAL A 112 -9.81 -3.69 -16.15
C VAL A 112 -11.21 -4.30 -16.28
N ALA A 113 -11.30 -5.62 -16.18
CA ALA A 113 -12.57 -6.35 -16.28
C ALA A 113 -13.43 -6.27 -15.00
N ASP A 114 -12.83 -5.94 -13.85
CA ASP A 114 -13.54 -5.86 -12.57
C ASP A 114 -14.26 -4.51 -12.44
N PRO A 115 -15.62 -4.48 -12.36
CA PRO A 115 -16.38 -3.24 -12.22
C PRO A 115 -16.14 -2.49 -10.91
N LEU A 116 -15.53 -3.13 -9.90
CA LEU A 116 -15.16 -2.52 -8.63
C LEU A 116 -13.77 -1.87 -8.67
N CYS A 117 -13.01 -2.07 -9.74
CA CYS A 117 -11.68 -1.52 -9.94
C CYS A 117 -11.71 -0.29 -10.87
N GLY A 118 -10.65 0.51 -10.83
CA GLY A 118 -10.44 1.61 -11.79
C GLY A 118 -11.30 2.85 -11.59
N GLY A 119 -12.13 2.89 -10.56
CA GLY A 119 -12.98 4.06 -10.26
C GLY A 119 -12.16 5.32 -9.91
N ASN A 120 -12.63 6.47 -10.38
CA ASN A 120 -12.00 7.75 -10.05
C ASN A 120 -12.38 8.20 -8.63
N PRO A 121 -11.41 8.55 -7.78
CA PRO A 121 -11.70 9.03 -6.44
C PRO A 121 -12.43 10.37 -6.48
N THR A 122 -13.35 10.57 -5.52
CA THR A 122 -13.96 11.87 -5.31
C THR A 122 -12.92 12.91 -4.89
N MET A 123 -13.20 14.19 -5.12
CA MET A 123 -12.30 15.27 -4.69
C MET A 123 -12.14 15.32 -3.16
N GLY A 124 -13.18 14.94 -2.42
CA GLY A 124 -13.13 14.78 -0.97
C GLY A 124 -12.12 13.73 -0.54
N LEU A 125 -12.18 12.53 -1.11
CA LEU A 125 -11.21 11.47 -0.84
C LEU A 125 -9.78 11.90 -1.20
N PHE A 126 -9.59 12.54 -2.36
CA PHE A 126 -8.28 13.02 -2.79
C PHE A 126 -7.70 14.06 -1.83
N ARG A 127 -8.52 15.02 -1.36
CA ARG A 127 -8.13 16.00 -0.33
C ARG A 127 -7.69 15.32 0.97
N GLU A 128 -8.48 14.36 1.47
CA GLU A 128 -8.14 13.66 2.72
C GLU A 128 -6.89 12.79 2.57
N MET A 129 -6.69 12.19 1.41
CA MET A 129 -5.44 11.47 1.09
C MET A 129 -4.22 12.42 1.15
N LEU A 130 -4.29 13.61 0.55
CA LEU A 130 -3.21 14.61 0.62
C LEU A 130 -2.96 15.12 2.05
N ARG A 131 -4.02 15.25 2.87
CA ARG A 131 -3.89 15.56 4.30
C ARG A 131 -3.19 14.44 5.06
N GLY A 132 -3.59 13.19 4.82
CA GLY A 132 -2.95 12.00 5.38
C GLY A 132 -1.47 11.89 4.99
N LEU A 133 -1.14 12.09 3.72
CA LEU A 133 0.24 12.13 3.23
C LEU A 133 1.05 13.22 3.90
N SER A 134 0.47 14.42 4.10
CA SER A 134 1.12 15.49 4.84
C SER A 134 1.36 15.12 6.31
N PHE A 135 0.40 14.42 6.95
CA PHE A 135 0.51 13.98 8.34
C PHE A 135 1.64 12.98 8.52
N ILE A 136 1.68 11.92 7.69
CA ILE A 136 2.69 10.85 7.79
C ILE A 136 4.09 11.25 7.29
N SER A 137 4.23 12.44 6.71
CA SER A 137 5.52 12.96 6.24
C SER A 137 6.20 13.90 7.25
N ARG A 138 5.49 14.33 8.30
CA ARG A 138 6.06 15.21 9.32
C ARG A 138 6.92 14.42 10.29
N PHE A 139 8.17 14.82 10.45
CA PHE A 139 9.13 14.15 11.33
C PHE A 139 8.66 14.07 12.78
N GLU A 140 8.05 15.15 13.30
CA GLU A 140 7.50 15.19 14.67
C GLU A 140 6.36 14.17 14.90
N HIS A 141 5.64 13.81 13.85
CA HIS A 141 4.65 12.74 13.95
C HIS A 141 5.32 11.37 13.94
N LEU A 142 6.31 11.17 13.07
CA LEU A 142 7.03 9.90 12.97
C LEU A 142 7.71 9.52 14.29
N LYS A 143 8.24 10.49 15.05
CA LYS A 143 8.83 10.25 16.38
C LYS A 143 7.85 9.69 17.43
N ARG A 144 6.55 9.71 17.16
CA ARG A 144 5.52 9.13 18.04
C ARG A 144 5.37 7.63 17.88
N MET A 145 5.92 7.05 16.81
CA MET A 145 5.86 5.61 16.61
C MET A 145 6.65 4.90 17.70
N ASP A 146 6.22 3.69 18.04
CA ASP A 146 7.02 2.82 18.89
C ASP A 146 8.27 2.37 18.13
N PRO A 147 9.48 2.68 18.63
CA PRO A 147 10.73 2.29 17.98
C PRO A 147 10.97 0.76 17.98
N ALA A 148 10.25 0.00 18.81
CA ALA A 148 10.37 -1.45 18.87
C ALA A 148 9.49 -2.19 17.86
N THR A 149 8.44 -1.54 17.32
CA THR A 149 7.58 -2.17 16.31
C THR A 149 8.35 -2.40 15.01
N PRO A 150 8.53 -3.65 14.56
CA PRO A 150 9.21 -3.97 13.30
C PRO A 150 8.42 -3.47 12.09
N VAL A 151 9.12 -2.94 11.08
CA VAL A 151 8.50 -2.46 9.84
C VAL A 151 9.27 -2.91 8.62
N ILE A 152 8.56 -3.49 7.63
CA ILE A 152 9.13 -3.77 6.31
C ILE A 152 8.46 -2.95 5.22
N PHE A 153 9.29 -2.40 4.32
CA PHE A 153 8.87 -1.70 3.11
C PHE A 153 9.09 -2.59 1.90
N LEU A 154 8.03 -2.89 1.17
CA LEU A 154 8.08 -3.71 -0.05
C LEU A 154 7.51 -2.92 -1.23
N SER A 155 8.18 -2.94 -2.37
CA SER A 155 7.69 -2.25 -3.58
C SER A 155 8.34 -2.83 -4.83
N GLY A 156 7.66 -2.73 -5.96
CA GLY A 156 8.30 -2.93 -7.24
C GLY A 156 9.30 -1.80 -7.54
N SER A 157 10.42 -2.12 -8.19
CA SER A 157 11.40 -1.10 -8.58
C SER A 157 10.86 -0.17 -9.68
N MET A 158 9.82 -0.62 -10.39
CA MET A 158 9.14 0.13 -11.44
C MET A 158 7.80 0.74 -10.97
N ASP A 159 7.52 0.73 -9.65
CA ASP A 159 6.31 1.32 -9.10
C ASP A 159 6.37 2.87 -9.15
N PRO A 160 5.49 3.54 -9.94
CA PRO A 160 5.50 4.99 -10.05
C PRO A 160 4.96 5.70 -8.80
N VAL A 161 4.11 5.03 -7.98
CA VAL A 161 3.62 5.56 -6.69
C VAL A 161 4.76 5.77 -5.73
N GLY A 162 5.71 4.83 -5.71
CA GLY A 162 6.96 4.90 -4.95
C GLY A 162 8.06 5.72 -5.65
N GLU A 163 7.76 6.44 -6.73
CA GLU A 163 8.74 7.17 -7.55
C GLU A 163 9.91 6.26 -7.97
N PHE A 164 9.59 5.06 -8.44
CA PHE A 164 10.59 4.05 -8.84
C PHE A 164 11.57 3.72 -7.71
N GLY A 165 11.04 3.51 -6.51
CA GLY A 165 11.78 3.22 -5.28
C GLY A 165 12.37 4.43 -4.57
N ARG A 166 12.45 5.63 -5.18
CA ARG A 166 13.00 6.83 -4.51
C ARG A 166 12.13 7.30 -3.35
N GLY A 167 10.82 7.30 -3.52
CA GLY A 167 9.84 7.63 -2.49
C GLY A 167 9.84 6.61 -1.35
N VAL A 168 9.97 5.32 -1.68
CA VAL A 168 10.08 4.24 -0.69
C VAL A 168 11.34 4.41 0.16
N ARG A 169 12.50 4.67 -0.49
CA ARG A 169 13.76 4.94 0.22
C ARG A 169 13.67 6.17 1.15
N ARG A 170 12.95 7.21 0.73
CA ARG A 170 12.72 8.39 1.60
C ARG A 170 11.87 8.03 2.82
N ALA A 171 10.79 7.25 2.64
CA ALA A 171 9.96 6.78 3.74
C ALA A 171 10.77 5.92 4.72
N PHE A 172 11.52 4.95 4.21
CA PHE A 172 12.39 4.07 4.98
C PHE A 172 13.40 4.85 5.83
N ARG A 173 14.16 5.78 5.21
CA ARG A 173 15.13 6.63 5.92
C ARG A 173 14.47 7.51 6.98
N ALA A 174 13.23 7.99 6.71
CA ALA A 174 12.49 8.80 7.67
C ALA A 174 12.10 7.98 8.91
N PHE A 175 11.74 6.71 8.75
CA PHE A 175 11.46 5.78 9.86
C PHE A 175 12.73 5.48 10.68
N GLN A 176 13.83 5.18 10.01
CA GLN A 176 15.13 4.99 10.71
C GLN A 176 15.53 6.24 11.51
N LYS A 177 15.43 7.42 10.90
CA LYS A 177 15.72 8.69 11.56
C LYS A 177 14.78 8.95 12.74
N ALA A 178 13.54 8.49 12.68
CA ALA A 178 12.55 8.61 13.75
C ALA A 178 12.79 7.61 14.91
N GLY A 179 13.74 6.68 14.77
CA GLY A 179 14.16 5.77 15.82
C GLY A 179 13.62 4.33 15.68
N VAL A 180 12.93 3.98 14.59
CA VAL A 180 12.50 2.59 14.36
C VAL A 180 13.72 1.69 14.21
N ARG A 181 13.90 0.76 15.16
CA ARG A 181 15.11 -0.07 15.27
C ARG A 181 15.16 -1.22 14.27
N ASP A 182 14.03 -1.86 14.03
CA ASP A 182 13.90 -2.96 13.08
C ASP A 182 13.11 -2.47 11.85
N ALA A 183 13.79 -1.75 10.97
CA ALA A 183 13.25 -1.32 9.69
C ALA A 183 13.98 -2.05 8.56
N ALA A 184 13.24 -2.75 7.71
CA ALA A 184 13.74 -3.44 6.52
C ALA A 184 13.11 -2.85 5.24
N MET A 185 13.81 -3.01 4.11
CA MET A 185 13.28 -2.59 2.81
C MET A 185 13.75 -3.55 1.71
N LYS A 186 12.80 -3.99 0.87
CA LYS A 186 13.09 -4.78 -0.34
C LYS A 186 12.39 -4.18 -1.54
N LEU A 187 13.15 -3.95 -2.61
CA LEU A 187 12.63 -3.54 -3.90
C LEU A 187 12.78 -4.71 -4.87
N TYR A 188 11.69 -5.10 -5.51
CA TYR A 188 11.64 -6.20 -6.48
C TYR A 188 11.93 -5.66 -7.88
N PRO A 189 13.04 -6.09 -8.52
CA PRO A 189 13.43 -5.60 -9.85
C PRO A 189 12.35 -5.87 -10.91
N GLY A 190 12.04 -4.87 -11.72
CA GLY A 190 11.10 -4.97 -12.83
C GLY A 190 9.63 -4.99 -12.47
N LEU A 191 9.27 -5.25 -11.20
CA LEU A 191 7.88 -5.28 -10.76
C LEU A 191 7.31 -3.87 -10.59
N ARG A 192 5.99 -3.75 -10.78
CA ARG A 192 5.24 -2.50 -10.69
C ARG A 192 4.53 -2.36 -9.35
N HIS A 193 3.32 -1.83 -9.33
CA HIS A 193 2.64 -1.43 -8.09
C HIS A 193 2.06 -2.61 -7.28
N GLU A 194 1.41 -3.57 -7.95
CA GLU A 194 0.72 -4.70 -7.31
C GLU A 194 1.62 -5.94 -7.22
N ILE A 195 2.68 -5.88 -6.44
CA ILE A 195 3.68 -6.94 -6.38
C ILE A 195 3.13 -8.31 -5.96
N LEU A 196 2.03 -8.36 -5.20
CA LEU A 196 1.37 -9.63 -4.81
C LEU A 196 0.51 -10.26 -5.92
N ASN A 197 0.34 -9.54 -7.04
CA ASN A 197 -0.41 -9.99 -8.21
C ASN A 197 0.51 -10.18 -9.44
N GLU A 198 1.82 -10.01 -9.26
CA GLU A 198 2.80 -10.27 -10.32
C GLU A 198 2.99 -11.76 -10.56
N ALA A 199 3.59 -12.12 -11.70
CA ALA A 199 3.83 -13.52 -12.05
C ALA A 199 4.70 -14.25 -11.00
N ASP A 200 5.65 -13.53 -10.38
CA ASP A 200 6.60 -14.05 -9.38
C ASP A 200 6.12 -13.79 -7.92
N ARG A 201 4.81 -13.71 -7.70
CA ARG A 201 4.21 -13.40 -6.39
C ARG A 201 4.58 -14.41 -5.29
N GLU A 202 4.82 -15.67 -5.65
CA GLU A 202 5.14 -16.73 -4.70
C GLU A 202 6.41 -16.44 -3.92
N ARG A 203 7.42 -15.93 -4.59
CA ARG A 203 8.65 -15.47 -3.95
C ARG A 203 8.35 -14.34 -2.96
N ILE A 204 7.43 -13.44 -3.29
CA ILE A 204 7.07 -12.32 -2.43
C ILE A 204 6.29 -12.79 -1.20
N PHE A 205 5.39 -13.76 -1.36
CA PHE A 205 4.72 -14.42 -0.24
C PHE A 205 5.74 -15.12 0.68
N GLY A 206 6.71 -15.83 0.11
CA GLY A 206 7.80 -16.45 0.87
C GLY A 206 8.60 -15.42 1.68
N ASP A 207 9.01 -14.32 1.05
CA ASP A 207 9.72 -13.22 1.73
C ASP A 207 8.92 -12.62 2.89
N LEU A 208 7.62 -12.38 2.67
CA LEU A 208 6.70 -11.88 3.69
C LEU A 208 6.57 -12.85 4.86
N PHE A 209 6.32 -14.12 4.55
CA PHE A 209 6.16 -15.16 5.54
C PHE A 209 7.43 -15.30 6.40
N GLN A 210 8.58 -15.38 5.77
CA GLN A 210 9.88 -15.47 6.47
C GLN A 210 10.11 -14.25 7.37
N TRP A 211 9.81 -13.03 6.87
CA TRP A 211 9.95 -11.82 7.67
C TRP A 211 9.04 -11.82 8.90
N MET A 212 7.79 -12.29 8.77
CA MET A 212 6.85 -12.40 9.91
C MET A 212 7.30 -13.47 10.91
N VAL A 213 7.65 -14.67 10.43
CA VAL A 213 8.05 -15.80 11.29
C VAL A 213 9.25 -15.45 12.17
N GLN A 214 10.25 -14.76 11.61
CA GLN A 214 11.43 -14.31 12.38
C GLN A 214 11.08 -13.36 13.54
N ARG A 215 9.86 -12.83 13.59
CA ARG A 215 9.39 -11.86 14.60
C ARG A 215 8.27 -12.41 15.48
N ILE A 216 7.96 -13.68 15.33
CA ILE A 216 7.04 -14.39 16.20
C ILE A 216 7.84 -15.10 17.30
N PRO A 217 7.65 -14.75 18.58
CA PRO A 217 8.35 -15.41 19.67
C PRO A 217 8.13 -16.94 19.66
N GLY A 218 9.21 -17.70 19.70
CA GLY A 218 9.15 -19.16 19.73
C GLY A 218 8.85 -19.86 18.40
N ALA A 219 8.68 -19.12 17.29
CA ALA A 219 8.59 -19.75 15.98
C ALA A 219 9.97 -20.26 15.54
N ALA A 220 10.04 -21.55 15.20
CA ALA A 220 11.26 -22.10 14.59
C ALA A 220 11.43 -21.52 13.17
N PRO A 221 12.66 -21.20 12.76
CA PRO A 221 12.90 -20.81 11.37
C PRO A 221 12.51 -21.98 10.46
N THR A 222 11.46 -21.81 9.67
CA THR A 222 11.06 -22.79 8.68
C THR A 222 11.95 -22.66 7.46
N SER A 223 12.64 -23.74 7.09
CA SER A 223 13.49 -23.79 5.89
C SER A 223 12.67 -23.85 4.57
N GLU A 224 11.37 -24.05 4.67
CA GLU A 224 10.47 -24.20 3.52
C GLU A 224 9.28 -23.25 3.61
N ALA A 225 8.92 -22.63 2.48
CA ALA A 225 7.62 -21.97 2.35
C ALA A 225 6.50 -22.99 2.54
N PRO A 226 5.37 -22.64 3.19
CA PRO A 226 4.27 -23.58 3.36
C PRO A 226 3.78 -24.10 2.02
N PRO A 227 3.42 -25.37 1.90
CA PRO A 227 2.84 -25.92 0.68
C PRO A 227 1.54 -25.15 0.35
N HIS A 228 1.40 -24.77 -0.91
CA HIS A 228 0.21 -24.07 -1.41
C HIS A 228 -1.07 -24.84 -1.10
N PRO A 229 -2.13 -24.20 -0.65
CA PRO A 229 -3.46 -24.73 -0.89
C PRO A 229 -3.67 -24.75 -2.41
N ALA A 230 -3.97 -25.94 -2.94
CA ALA A 230 -4.32 -26.11 -4.35
C ALA A 230 -5.37 -25.04 -4.75
N SER A 231 -5.15 -24.34 -5.84
CA SER A 231 -6.13 -23.40 -6.38
C SER A 231 -7.49 -24.09 -6.46
N PRO A 232 -8.55 -23.51 -5.88
CA PRO A 232 -9.87 -24.09 -6.05
C PRO A 232 -10.18 -24.17 -7.53
N ALA A 233 -10.51 -25.37 -8.01
CA ALA A 233 -10.98 -25.59 -9.35
C ALA A 233 -12.09 -24.58 -9.66
N LYS A 234 -12.02 -23.92 -10.82
CA LYS A 234 -13.03 -22.95 -11.26
C LYS A 234 -14.38 -23.64 -11.27
N SER A 235 -15.13 -23.54 -10.19
CA SER A 235 -16.55 -23.84 -10.13
C SER A 235 -17.26 -22.70 -10.87
N ALA A 236 -17.78 -23.01 -12.06
CA ALA A 236 -18.72 -22.17 -12.77
C ALA A 236 -20.04 -22.16 -12.00
N ALA A 237 -20.15 -21.36 -10.96
CA ALA A 237 -21.40 -21.07 -10.28
C ALA A 237 -21.79 -19.62 -10.60
N SER A 238 -22.67 -19.49 -11.60
CA SER A 238 -23.47 -18.31 -11.88
C SER A 238 -24.32 -17.98 -10.66
N THR A 239 -23.87 -17.09 -9.80
CA THR A 239 -24.73 -16.50 -8.77
C THR A 239 -25.26 -15.18 -9.28
N ARG A 240 -26.52 -15.21 -9.78
CA ARG A 240 -27.31 -14.01 -10.07
C ARG A 240 -27.61 -13.32 -8.75
N TYR A 241 -27.17 -12.08 -8.59
CA TYR A 241 -27.68 -11.19 -7.53
C TYR A 241 -29.06 -10.67 -7.95
N PRO A 242 -30.09 -10.68 -7.07
CA PRO A 242 -31.34 -9.99 -7.34
C PRO A 242 -31.13 -8.47 -7.29
N GLN A 243 -31.94 -7.78 -8.17
CA GLN A 243 -31.97 -6.31 -8.28
C GLN A 243 -32.61 -5.66 -7.05
#